data_2fde6fc17197e337a53666ced9fbd1dc
#
_entry.id   2fde6fc17197e337a53666ced9fbd1dc
#
_cell.length_a   1.000
_cell.length_b   1.000
_cell.length_c   1.000
_cell.angle_alpha   90.00
_cell.angle_beta   90.00
_cell.angle_gamma   90.00
#
_symmetry.space_group_name_H-M   'P 1'
#
loop_
_entity.id
_entity.type
_entity.pdbx_description
1 polymer ?
#
loop_
_entity_poly.entity_id
_entity_poly.type
_entity_poly.pdbx_seq_one_letter_code
_entity_poly.pdbx_strand_id
1 'polypeptide(L)'
;MVGTTLYNKYFPLIRYRTDDYAELSRITPTEYGYSQRWLGHIDGRHAYNIIIKHDGSRITETAILLDHSVCCRIDGLQYTQTKAGYITVDIIPGKDFTDKDTEYMRRQTAHVMDGEQYVQVNIVDHLTLMPNGKLTPVLNYILNPALSPDKNKEQDPSSILIS
;
A
#
# COMPACT_ATOMS: atom_id res chain seq x y z
N MET A 1 -14.96 -2.17 -7.43
CA MET A 1 -15.54 -1.79 -8.76
C MET A 1 -15.24 -2.88 -9.78
N VAL A 2 -16.17 -3.15 -10.72
CA VAL A 2 -15.94 -4.09 -11.84
C VAL A 2 -16.27 -3.34 -13.12
N GLY A 3 -15.35 -3.32 -14.06
CA GLY A 3 -15.48 -2.58 -15.31
C GLY A 3 -15.21 -3.42 -16.54
N THR A 4 -15.74 -2.98 -17.67
CA THR A 4 -15.42 -3.51 -19.00
C THR A 4 -15.00 -2.35 -19.88
N THR A 5 -13.84 -2.49 -20.55
CA THR A 5 -13.37 -1.47 -21.47
C THR A 5 -14.17 -1.53 -22.79
N LEU A 6 -14.65 -0.38 -23.25
CA LEU A 6 -15.45 -0.30 -24.48
C LEU A 6 -14.59 0.00 -25.72
N TYR A 7 -13.49 0.72 -25.54
CA TYR A 7 -12.70 1.27 -26.66
C TYR A 7 -11.29 0.68 -26.79
N ASN A 8 -10.82 -0.08 -25.82
CA ASN A 8 -9.50 -0.71 -25.89
C ASN A 8 -9.56 -2.00 -26.72
N LYS A 9 -9.26 -1.89 -27.99
CA LYS A 9 -9.28 -3.01 -28.94
C LYS A 9 -8.07 -3.94 -28.81
N TYR A 10 -6.97 -3.46 -28.27
CA TYR A 10 -5.71 -4.22 -28.20
C TYR A 10 -5.60 -5.04 -26.92
N PHE A 11 -6.20 -4.56 -25.83
CA PHE A 11 -6.21 -5.25 -24.56
C PHE A 11 -7.58 -5.08 -23.86
N PRO A 12 -8.62 -5.78 -24.33
CA PRO A 12 -9.96 -5.64 -23.77
C PRO A 12 -10.02 -6.25 -22.37
N LEU A 13 -10.36 -5.43 -21.37
CA LEU A 13 -10.66 -5.91 -20.03
C LEU A 13 -12.16 -6.17 -19.93
N ILE A 14 -12.56 -7.42 -19.75
CA ILE A 14 -13.96 -7.81 -19.63
C ILE A 14 -14.24 -8.17 -18.17
N ARG A 15 -15.18 -7.44 -17.54
CA ARG A 15 -15.57 -7.63 -16.12
C ARG A 15 -14.33 -7.63 -15.18
N TYR A 16 -13.38 -6.77 -15.49
CA TYR A 16 -12.16 -6.65 -14.69
C TYR A 16 -12.47 -6.01 -13.34
N ARG A 17 -12.09 -6.68 -12.27
CA ARG A 17 -12.19 -6.16 -10.90
C ARG A 17 -10.98 -5.28 -10.60
N THR A 18 -11.23 -3.98 -10.35
CA THR A 18 -10.17 -3.00 -10.10
C THR A 18 -9.71 -2.98 -8.65
N ASP A 19 -10.49 -3.57 -7.73
CA ASP A 19 -10.35 -3.49 -6.27
C ASP A 19 -10.50 -2.07 -5.71
N ASP A 20 -11.03 -1.16 -6.50
CA ASP A 20 -11.41 0.17 -6.04
C ASP A 20 -12.88 0.20 -5.60
N TYR A 21 -13.20 1.07 -4.65
CA TYR A 21 -14.57 1.39 -4.26
C TYR A 21 -14.98 2.69 -4.97
N ALA A 22 -16.22 2.73 -5.43
CA ALA A 22 -16.77 3.93 -6.03
C ALA A 22 -18.25 4.04 -5.71
N GLU A 23 -18.73 5.24 -5.48
CA GLU A 23 -20.13 5.54 -5.35
C GLU A 23 -20.72 5.75 -6.76
N LEU A 24 -21.83 5.06 -7.04
CA LEU A 24 -22.58 5.28 -8.27
C LEU A 24 -23.58 6.41 -8.08
N SER A 25 -23.48 7.45 -8.88
CA SER A 25 -24.49 8.49 -8.94
C SER A 25 -25.81 7.97 -9.54
N ARG A 26 -26.88 8.75 -9.35
CA ARG A 26 -28.14 8.53 -10.07
C ARG A 26 -27.90 8.70 -11.58
N ILE A 27 -28.72 8.01 -12.39
CA ILE A 27 -28.73 8.24 -13.83
C ILE A 27 -29.26 9.65 -14.07
N THR A 28 -28.43 10.52 -14.61
CA THR A 28 -28.83 11.87 -15.05
C THR A 28 -28.55 11.98 -16.54
N PRO A 29 -29.49 12.50 -17.33
CA PRO A 29 -29.21 12.84 -18.73
C PRO A 29 -28.09 13.91 -18.74
N THR A 30 -27.11 13.73 -19.60
CA THR A 30 -26.12 14.78 -19.86
C THR A 30 -26.71 15.79 -20.85
N GLU A 31 -26.15 16.99 -20.89
CA GLU A 31 -26.48 18.01 -21.89
C GLU A 31 -26.23 17.52 -23.31
N TYR A 32 -25.45 16.46 -23.50
CA TYR A 32 -25.19 15.80 -24.79
C TYR A 32 -26.15 14.62 -25.10
N GLY A 33 -27.21 14.44 -24.30
CA GLY A 33 -28.23 13.40 -24.52
C GLY A 33 -27.84 11.98 -24.10
N TYR A 34 -26.72 11.79 -23.44
CA TYR A 34 -26.32 10.49 -22.90
C TYR A 34 -26.92 10.26 -21.51
N SER A 35 -27.61 9.15 -21.32
CA SER A 35 -28.07 8.70 -20.01
C SER A 35 -27.05 7.76 -19.42
N GLN A 36 -26.15 8.31 -18.57
CA GLN A 36 -25.06 7.55 -17.95
C GLN A 36 -25.08 7.70 -16.44
N ARG A 37 -24.59 6.68 -15.77
CA ARG A 37 -24.22 6.80 -14.36
C ARG A 37 -22.79 7.34 -14.27
N TRP A 38 -22.62 8.33 -13.42
CA TRP A 38 -21.32 8.86 -13.09
C TRP A 38 -20.77 8.14 -11.87
N LEU A 39 -19.48 7.96 -11.83
CA LEU A 39 -18.80 7.63 -10.58
C LEU A 39 -18.72 8.93 -9.77
N GLY A 40 -19.27 8.91 -8.57
CA GLY A 40 -19.11 9.98 -7.61
C GLY A 40 -17.71 9.94 -6.98
N HIS A 41 -17.66 9.76 -5.67
CA HIS A 41 -16.37 9.55 -4.99
C HIS A 41 -15.77 8.19 -5.37
N ILE A 42 -14.47 8.16 -5.67
CA ILE A 42 -13.72 6.94 -5.93
C ILE A 42 -12.68 6.80 -4.82
N ASP A 43 -12.87 5.79 -3.97
CA ASP A 43 -11.84 5.30 -3.07
C ASP A 43 -11.00 4.27 -3.82
N GLY A 44 -9.86 4.70 -4.30
CA GLY A 44 -8.90 3.83 -4.96
C GLY A 44 -8.24 2.87 -3.97
N ARG A 45 -7.26 2.11 -4.46
CA ARG A 45 -6.45 1.16 -3.67
C ARG A 45 -5.72 1.79 -2.47
N HIS A 46 -5.85 3.10 -2.28
CA HIS A 46 -5.31 3.85 -1.14
C HIS A 46 -5.75 3.31 0.23
N ALA A 47 -6.85 2.54 0.30
CA ALA A 47 -7.26 1.89 1.55
C ALA A 47 -6.19 0.92 2.12
N TYR A 48 -5.30 0.39 1.28
CA TYR A 48 -4.26 -0.55 1.70
C TYR A 48 -2.91 0.09 1.98
N ASN A 49 -2.65 1.28 1.42
CA ASN A 49 -1.36 1.97 1.52
C ASN A 49 -1.41 3.18 2.47
N ILE A 50 -2.27 3.08 3.49
CA ILE A 50 -2.44 4.15 4.48
C ILE A 50 -1.43 3.99 5.61
N ILE A 51 -0.80 5.09 5.96
CA ILE A 51 0.06 5.27 7.12
C ILE A 51 -0.67 6.21 8.09
N ILE A 52 -0.71 5.84 9.37
CA ILE A 52 -1.35 6.63 10.43
C ILE A 52 -0.26 7.40 11.18
N LYS A 53 -0.34 8.72 11.18
CA LYS A 53 0.59 9.60 11.90
C LYS A 53 0.31 9.61 13.40
N HIS A 54 1.20 10.26 14.16
CA HIS A 54 1.07 10.36 15.62
C HIS A 54 -0.19 11.14 16.04
N ASP A 55 -0.59 12.15 15.28
CA ASP A 55 -1.81 12.94 15.50
C ASP A 55 -3.11 12.23 15.05
N GLY A 56 -3.00 10.99 14.54
CA GLY A 56 -4.10 10.22 14.01
C GLY A 56 -4.47 10.54 12.57
N SER A 57 -3.83 11.52 11.93
CA SER A 57 -4.05 11.82 10.52
C SER A 57 -3.55 10.66 9.65
N ARG A 58 -4.14 10.55 8.46
CA ARG A 58 -3.86 9.46 7.51
C ARG A 58 -3.20 10.01 6.27
N ILE A 59 -2.13 9.38 5.85
CA ILE A 59 -1.41 9.69 4.62
C ILE A 59 -1.21 8.42 3.81
N THR A 60 -0.86 8.56 2.55
CA THR A 60 -0.41 7.44 1.71
C THR A 60 1.11 7.44 1.63
N GLU A 61 1.71 6.31 1.26
CA GLU A 61 3.16 6.19 1.05
C GLU A 61 3.68 7.19 0.00
N THR A 62 2.83 7.59 -0.94
CA THR A 62 3.16 8.58 -1.96
C THR A 62 3.43 9.98 -1.41
N ALA A 63 3.04 10.26 -0.16
CA ALA A 63 3.41 11.50 0.52
C ALA A 63 4.91 11.53 0.89
N ILE A 64 5.57 10.37 0.95
CA ILE A 64 7.01 10.26 1.21
C ILE A 64 7.73 10.41 -0.13
N LEU A 65 8.11 11.63 -0.45
CA LEU A 65 8.77 11.95 -1.71
C LEU A 65 10.23 11.51 -1.67
N LEU A 66 10.58 10.58 -2.53
CA LEU A 66 11.95 10.08 -2.67
C LEU A 66 12.57 10.59 -3.97
N ASP A 67 13.85 10.94 -3.89
CA ASP A 67 14.63 11.30 -5.06
C ASP A 67 14.77 10.08 -6.00
N HIS A 68 14.58 10.30 -7.29
CA HIS A 68 14.73 9.25 -8.30
C HIS A 68 16.10 8.57 -8.26
N SER A 69 17.16 9.34 -7.99
CA SER A 69 18.52 8.80 -7.89
C SER A 69 18.68 7.80 -6.75
N VAL A 70 17.96 7.98 -5.64
CA VAL A 70 17.94 7.02 -4.52
C VAL A 70 17.08 5.82 -4.88
N CYS A 71 15.92 6.04 -5.50
CA CYS A 71 15.05 4.96 -5.94
C CYS A 71 15.75 3.99 -6.91
N CYS A 72 16.64 4.49 -7.78
CA CYS A 72 17.43 3.65 -8.70
C CYS A 72 18.48 2.77 -8.00
N ARG A 73 18.80 3.02 -6.72
CA ARG A 73 19.74 2.24 -5.92
C ARG A 73 19.07 1.31 -4.93
N ILE A 74 17.75 1.19 -5.00
CA ILE A 74 16.95 0.33 -4.12
C ILE A 74 16.30 -0.75 -4.97
N ASP A 75 16.48 -2.02 -4.59
CA ASP A 75 15.84 -3.16 -5.24
C ASP A 75 14.45 -3.46 -4.64
N GLY A 76 14.21 -3.02 -3.40
CA GLY A 76 12.91 -3.17 -2.76
C GLY A 76 12.70 -2.20 -1.61
N LEU A 77 11.44 -1.79 -1.42
CA LEU A 77 11.02 -0.87 -0.37
C LEU A 77 9.64 -1.27 0.16
N GLN A 78 9.53 -1.32 1.48
CA GLN A 78 8.26 -1.58 2.16
C GLN A 78 8.18 -0.78 3.45
N TYR A 79 7.02 -0.20 3.69
CA TYR A 79 6.70 0.48 4.93
C TYR A 79 5.86 -0.43 5.82
N THR A 80 6.25 -0.62 7.06
CA THR A 80 5.53 -1.46 8.02
C THR A 80 5.06 -0.63 9.20
N GLN A 81 3.78 -0.74 9.56
CA GLN A 81 3.20 -0.03 10.68
C GLN A 81 2.45 -0.98 11.61
N THR A 82 2.97 -1.14 12.84
CA THR A 82 2.35 -1.93 13.93
C THR A 82 1.71 -1.04 14.99
N LYS A 83 2.14 0.22 15.09
CA LYS A 83 1.67 1.21 16.05
C LYS A 83 1.47 2.56 15.36
N ALA A 84 0.35 3.22 15.65
CA ALA A 84 0.07 4.57 15.11
C ALA A 84 1.19 5.54 15.49
N GLY A 85 1.61 6.35 14.52
CA GLY A 85 2.69 7.31 14.66
C GLY A 85 4.10 6.72 14.52
N TYR A 86 4.27 5.41 14.47
CA TYR A 86 5.58 4.77 14.27
C TYR A 86 5.60 4.02 12.96
N ILE A 87 6.72 4.06 12.27
CA ILE A 87 6.88 3.39 10.97
C ILE A 87 8.24 2.73 10.87
N THR A 88 8.26 1.56 10.32
CA THR A 88 9.48 0.85 9.93
C THR A 88 9.61 0.91 8.41
N VAL A 89 10.78 1.22 7.91
CA VAL A 89 11.13 1.26 6.50
C VAL A 89 12.08 0.11 6.23
N ASP A 90 11.62 -0.92 5.55
CA ASP A 90 12.41 -2.08 5.17
C ASP A 90 12.93 -1.89 3.74
N ILE A 91 14.24 -1.92 3.55
CA ILE A 91 14.92 -1.62 2.30
C ILE A 91 15.74 -2.84 1.86
N ILE A 92 15.54 -3.30 0.64
CA ILE A 92 16.48 -4.18 -0.05
C ILE A 92 17.45 -3.28 -0.81
N PRO A 93 18.75 -3.25 -0.43
CA PRO A 93 19.72 -2.41 -1.11
C PRO A 93 20.02 -2.97 -2.50
N GLY A 94 19.99 -2.11 -3.48
CA GLY A 94 20.46 -2.41 -4.84
C GLY A 94 21.93 -2.06 -5.03
N LYS A 95 22.36 -2.11 -6.28
CA LYS A 95 23.71 -1.73 -6.66
C LYS A 95 23.97 -0.26 -6.32
N ASP A 96 25.14 0.02 -5.77
CA ASP A 96 25.61 1.36 -5.40
C ASP A 96 24.79 2.03 -4.26
N PHE A 97 24.01 1.26 -3.50
CA PHE A 97 23.34 1.73 -2.29
C PHE A 97 24.37 2.01 -1.18
N THR A 98 24.16 3.08 -0.42
CA THR A 98 25.10 3.55 0.61
C THR A 98 24.39 3.95 1.90
N ASP A 99 25.15 4.11 2.99
CA ASP A 99 24.64 4.61 4.27
C ASP A 99 24.01 6.01 4.15
N LYS A 100 24.46 6.82 3.17
CA LYS A 100 23.86 8.14 2.88
C LYS A 100 22.43 7.99 2.34
N ASP A 101 22.16 6.94 1.60
CA ASP A 101 20.82 6.66 1.08
C ASP A 101 19.90 6.22 2.22
N THR A 102 20.40 5.40 3.14
CA THR A 102 19.68 5.03 4.37
C THR A 102 19.30 6.26 5.19
N GLU A 103 20.24 7.17 5.40
CA GLU A 103 20.02 8.40 6.15
C GLU A 103 19.04 9.34 5.42
N TYR A 104 19.15 9.44 4.09
CA TYR A 104 18.21 10.19 3.27
C TYR A 104 16.79 9.64 3.41
N MET A 105 16.61 8.32 3.29
CA MET A 105 15.32 7.64 3.45
C MET A 105 14.72 7.90 4.83
N ARG A 106 15.54 7.80 5.87
CA ARG A 106 15.13 8.08 7.25
C ARG A 106 14.61 9.51 7.39
N ARG A 107 15.33 10.51 6.86
CA ARG A 107 14.95 11.93 6.93
C ARG A 107 13.68 12.24 6.15
N GLN A 108 13.54 11.70 4.94
CA GLN A 108 12.34 11.93 4.13
C GLN A 108 11.10 11.34 4.80
N THR A 109 11.22 10.13 5.34
CA THR A 109 10.13 9.50 6.09
C THR A 109 9.83 10.28 7.38
N ALA A 110 10.86 10.69 8.12
CA ALA A 110 10.73 11.46 9.35
C ALA A 110 10.06 12.81 9.14
N HIS A 111 10.34 13.49 8.01
CA HIS A 111 9.70 14.74 7.66
C HIS A 111 8.18 14.59 7.55
N VAL A 112 7.73 13.51 6.96
CA VAL A 112 6.29 13.23 6.79
C VAL A 112 5.67 12.72 8.08
N MET A 113 6.43 12.00 8.91
CA MET A 113 5.97 11.45 10.20
C MET A 113 6.09 12.43 11.38
N ASP A 114 6.50 13.67 11.13
CA ASP A 114 6.68 14.74 12.13
C ASP A 114 7.76 14.42 13.20
N GLY A 115 8.76 13.61 12.85
CA GLY A 115 9.92 13.39 13.73
C GLY A 115 10.67 12.09 13.48
N GLU A 116 11.99 12.17 13.66
CA GLU A 116 12.92 11.05 13.45
C GLU A 116 12.72 9.90 14.46
N GLN A 117 12.25 10.22 15.66
CA GLN A 117 11.99 9.24 16.73
C GLN A 117 10.85 8.26 16.37
N TYR A 118 10.10 8.54 15.30
CA TYR A 118 9.01 7.70 14.84
C TYR A 118 9.39 6.78 13.69
N VAL A 119 10.64 6.86 13.21
CA VAL A 119 11.09 6.14 12.02
C VAL A 119 12.24 5.20 12.37
N GLN A 120 12.05 3.93 12.06
CA GLN A 120 13.10 2.92 12.05
C GLN A 120 13.38 2.51 10.60
N VAL A 121 14.65 2.40 10.23
CA VAL A 121 15.07 1.91 8.92
C VAL A 121 15.85 0.61 9.10
N ASN A 122 15.45 -0.41 8.36
CA ASN A 122 16.13 -1.71 8.34
C ASN A 122 16.63 -1.99 6.93
N ILE A 123 17.81 -2.59 6.86
CA ILE A 123 18.31 -3.20 5.64
C ILE A 123 17.99 -4.69 5.72
N VAL A 124 17.27 -5.18 4.72
CA VAL A 124 16.75 -6.55 4.66
C VAL A 124 17.12 -7.21 3.34
N ASP A 125 17.08 -8.52 3.28
CA ASP A 125 17.32 -9.33 2.08
C ASP A 125 16.01 -9.72 1.36
N HIS A 126 14.87 -9.59 2.04
CA HIS A 126 13.56 -9.85 1.48
C HIS A 126 12.49 -8.97 2.15
N LEU A 127 11.40 -8.73 1.40
CA LEU A 127 10.22 -8.01 1.89
C LEU A 127 9.11 -9.01 2.25
N THR A 128 8.22 -8.58 3.14
CA THR A 128 7.09 -9.39 3.57
C THR A 128 6.01 -9.42 2.51
N LEU A 129 5.64 -10.62 2.05
CA LEU A 129 4.54 -10.80 1.11
C LEU A 129 3.21 -10.94 1.86
N MET A 130 2.15 -10.47 1.24
CA MET A 130 0.78 -10.76 1.71
C MET A 130 0.48 -12.27 1.59
N PRO A 131 -0.54 -12.79 2.30
CA PRO A 131 -0.92 -14.22 2.21
C PRO A 131 -1.23 -14.72 0.80
N ASN A 132 -1.61 -13.82 -0.10
CA ASN A 132 -1.85 -14.12 -1.53
C ASN A 132 -0.59 -14.04 -2.40
N GLY A 133 0.61 -13.92 -1.80
CA GLY A 133 1.89 -13.83 -2.47
C GLY A 133 2.20 -12.47 -3.12
N LYS A 134 1.34 -11.47 -2.96
CA LYS A 134 1.56 -10.13 -3.51
C LYS A 134 2.39 -9.27 -2.56
N LEU A 135 3.28 -8.47 -3.14
CA LEU A 135 3.96 -7.40 -2.44
C LEU A 135 3.01 -6.19 -2.32
N THR A 136 2.96 -5.57 -1.14
CA THR A 136 2.30 -4.28 -0.91
C THR A 136 3.33 -3.27 -0.43
N PRO A 137 3.29 -2.01 -0.89
CA PRO A 137 4.20 -0.98 -0.41
C PRO A 137 4.05 -0.67 1.07
N VAL A 138 2.85 -0.84 1.63
CA VAL A 138 2.57 -0.59 3.05
C VAL A 138 1.91 -1.82 3.68
N LEU A 139 2.49 -2.31 4.75
CA LEU A 139 1.90 -3.28 5.67
C LEU A 139 1.39 -2.56 6.91
N ASN A 140 0.12 -2.20 6.91
CA ASN A 140 -0.51 -1.58 8.06
C ASN A 140 -1.30 -2.62 8.87
N TYR A 141 -0.70 -3.13 9.93
CA TYR A 141 -1.31 -4.13 10.82
C TYR A 141 -2.37 -3.53 11.76
N ILE A 142 -2.43 -2.22 11.89
CA ILE A 142 -3.45 -1.52 12.69
C ILE A 142 -4.79 -1.56 11.94
N LEU A 143 -4.77 -1.25 10.64
CA LEU A 143 -5.95 -1.27 9.78
C LEU A 143 -6.31 -2.68 9.31
N ASN A 144 -5.32 -3.57 9.22
CA ASN A 144 -5.46 -4.95 8.76
C ASN A 144 -4.80 -5.94 9.74
N PRO A 145 -5.38 -6.16 10.93
CA PRO A 145 -4.81 -7.07 11.93
C PRO A 145 -4.68 -8.52 11.46
N ALA A 146 -5.45 -8.91 10.44
CA ALA A 146 -5.38 -10.25 9.84
C ALA A 146 -4.07 -10.51 9.09
N LEU A 147 -3.32 -9.47 8.74
CA LEU A 147 -2.02 -9.58 8.07
C LEU A 147 -0.85 -9.77 9.06
N SER A 148 -1.10 -9.64 10.38
CA SER A 148 -0.06 -9.73 11.40
C SER A 148 0.62 -11.10 11.38
N PRO A 149 1.96 -11.15 11.33
CA PRO A 149 2.71 -12.42 11.33
C PRO A 149 2.46 -13.28 12.56
N ASP A 150 2.06 -12.69 13.69
CA ASP A 150 1.79 -13.42 14.93
C ASP A 150 0.52 -14.27 14.88
N LYS A 151 -0.44 -13.96 14.00
CA LYS A 151 -1.67 -14.76 13.85
C LYS A 151 -1.50 -16.00 12.96
N ASN A 152 -0.48 -16.03 12.12
CA ASN A 152 -0.20 -17.20 11.28
C ASN A 152 0.49 -18.37 12.03
N LYS A 153 0.89 -18.18 13.28
CA LYS A 153 1.47 -19.25 14.11
C LYS A 153 0.43 -20.09 14.86
N GLU A 154 -0.83 -19.64 14.95
CA GLU A 154 -1.91 -20.39 15.63
C GLU A 154 -2.73 -21.32 14.72
N GLN A 155 -2.45 -21.35 13.42
CA GLN A 155 -3.05 -22.34 12.52
C GLN A 155 -2.02 -23.43 12.17
N ASP A 156 -1.58 -24.19 13.17
CA ASP A 156 -0.91 -25.46 12.97
C ASP A 156 -1.97 -26.50 12.53
N PRO A 157 -1.83 -27.10 11.34
CA PRO A 157 -2.80 -28.08 10.82
C PRO A 157 -2.84 -29.39 11.58
N SER A 158 -2.07 -29.55 12.66
CA SER A 158 -1.97 -30.83 13.41
C SER A 158 -3.10 -31.07 14.42
N SER A 159 -4.10 -30.18 14.53
CA SER A 159 -5.25 -30.41 15.46
C SER A 159 -6.51 -31.00 14.80
N ILE A 160 -6.43 -31.48 13.57
CA ILE A 160 -7.50 -32.31 12.98
C ILE A 160 -7.09 -33.78 13.11
N LEU A 161 -7.20 -34.33 14.29
CA LEU A 161 -7.26 -35.78 14.54
C LEU A 161 -8.66 -36.11 15.08
N ILE A 162 -9.48 -36.54 14.17
CA ILE A 162 -10.38 -37.69 14.18
C ILE A 162 -10.84 -38.15 15.59
N SER A 163 -12.07 -38.06 15.82
CA SER A 163 -12.90 -39.07 16.49
C SER A 163 -14.30 -39.09 15.90
#